data_97a00bc4a5358b77fd47b211ef2713dd
#
_entry.id   97a00bc4a5358b77fd47b211ef2713dd
#
_cell.length_a   1.000
_cell.length_b   1.000
_cell.length_c   1.000
_cell.angle_alpha   90.00
_cell.angle_beta   90.00
_cell.angle_gamma   90.00
#
_symmetry.space_group_name_H-M   'P 1'
#
loop_
_entity.id
_entity.type
_entity.pdbx_description
1 polymer ?
#
loop_
_entity_poly.entity_id
_entity_poly.type
_entity_poly.pdbx_seq_one_letter_code
_entity_poly.pdbx_strand_id
1 'polypeptide(L)'
;MMASGKRALARLEREMIACLTEACATAQGEIVGFAWLTHQVDLNDFPASLRITWVFTDDTDKARALAGADKARMIALTGQALSDAGIELDHVAWHVRFDSEEACWRDHGGDWNRRLR
;
A
#
# COMPACT_ATOMS: atom_id res chain seq x y z
N MET A 1 -21.59 10.11 -19.73
CA MET A 1 -20.15 10.47 -19.61
C MET A 1 -19.67 10.34 -18.16
N MET A 2 -20.32 11.03 -17.23
CA MET A 2 -19.90 10.97 -15.81
C MET A 2 -19.99 9.56 -15.23
N ALA A 3 -21.08 8.84 -15.49
CA ALA A 3 -21.23 7.46 -15.03
C ALA A 3 -20.14 6.54 -15.58
N SER A 4 -19.73 6.77 -16.84
CA SER A 4 -18.65 6.01 -17.47
C SER A 4 -17.32 6.25 -16.75
N GLY A 5 -17.02 7.49 -16.34
CA GLY A 5 -15.82 7.83 -15.59
C GLY A 5 -15.78 7.13 -14.24
N LYS A 6 -16.89 7.10 -13.50
CA LYS A 6 -16.98 6.41 -12.21
C LYS A 6 -16.79 4.91 -12.36
N ARG A 7 -17.38 4.31 -13.40
CA ARG A 7 -17.20 2.87 -13.67
C ARG A 7 -15.76 2.54 -14.03
N ALA A 8 -15.11 3.41 -14.81
CA ALA A 8 -13.71 3.23 -15.17
C ALA A 8 -12.81 3.29 -13.94
N LEU A 9 -13.04 4.24 -13.03
CA LEU A 9 -12.27 4.35 -11.79
C LEU A 9 -12.51 3.17 -10.87
N ALA A 10 -13.75 2.69 -10.75
CA ALA A 10 -14.06 1.52 -9.94
C ALA A 10 -13.38 0.27 -10.49
N ARG A 11 -13.35 0.12 -11.81
CA ARG A 11 -12.64 -1.00 -12.46
C ARG A 11 -11.15 -0.92 -12.20
N LEU A 12 -10.59 0.28 -12.34
CA LEU A 12 -9.17 0.52 -12.10
C LEU A 12 -8.79 0.19 -10.67
N GLU A 13 -9.63 0.57 -9.70
CA GLU A 13 -9.40 0.23 -8.30
C GLU A 13 -9.43 -1.29 -8.08
N ARG A 14 -10.38 -2.00 -8.69
CA ARG A 14 -10.42 -3.47 -8.58
C ARG A 14 -9.17 -4.13 -9.15
N GLU A 15 -8.69 -3.65 -10.30
CA GLU A 15 -7.45 -4.16 -10.88
C GLU A 15 -6.25 -3.85 -9.98
N MET A 16 -6.22 -2.68 -9.39
CA MET A 16 -5.17 -2.29 -8.44
C MET A 16 -5.17 -3.24 -7.24
N ILE A 17 -6.34 -3.51 -6.66
CA ILE A 17 -6.47 -4.42 -5.52
C ILE A 17 -5.93 -5.79 -5.88
N ALA A 18 -6.28 -6.33 -7.06
CA ALA A 18 -5.81 -7.62 -7.50
C ALA A 18 -4.28 -7.66 -7.62
N CYS A 19 -3.69 -6.64 -8.24
CA CYS A 19 -2.24 -6.57 -8.42
C CYS A 19 -1.51 -6.36 -7.09
N LEU A 20 -2.05 -5.53 -6.20
CA LEU A 20 -1.49 -5.33 -4.86
C LEU A 20 -1.58 -6.58 -4.00
N THR A 21 -2.65 -7.39 -4.17
CA THR A 21 -2.79 -8.67 -3.48
C THR A 21 -1.67 -9.63 -3.89
N GLU A 22 -1.33 -9.67 -5.17
CA GLU A 22 -0.21 -10.48 -5.66
C GLU A 22 1.13 -9.98 -5.11
N ALA A 23 1.33 -8.66 -5.10
CA ALA A 23 2.54 -8.06 -4.52
C ALA A 23 2.66 -8.40 -3.03
N CYS A 24 1.54 -8.36 -2.31
CA CYS A 24 1.49 -8.74 -0.90
C CYS A 24 1.95 -10.18 -0.70
N ALA A 25 1.43 -11.11 -1.49
CA ALA A 25 1.81 -12.53 -1.40
C ALA A 25 3.31 -12.72 -1.68
N THR A 26 3.83 -12.04 -2.70
CA THR A 26 5.26 -12.09 -3.02
C THR A 26 6.10 -11.59 -1.85
N ALA A 27 5.72 -10.44 -1.28
CA ALA A 27 6.46 -9.83 -0.18
C ALA A 27 6.42 -10.65 1.09
N GLN A 28 5.32 -11.34 1.37
CA GLN A 28 5.21 -12.22 2.53
C GLN A 28 6.23 -13.36 2.49
N GLY A 29 6.63 -13.77 1.29
CA GLY A 29 7.67 -14.78 1.12
C GLY A 29 9.10 -14.25 1.12
N GLU A 30 9.29 -12.93 1.03
CA GLU A 30 10.61 -12.31 0.89
C GLU A 30 11.02 -11.43 2.08
N ILE A 31 10.06 -10.75 2.71
CA ILE A 31 10.36 -9.66 3.65
C ILE A 31 10.00 -10.08 5.08
N VAL A 32 11.02 -10.18 5.93
CA VAL A 32 10.87 -10.62 7.32
C VAL A 32 9.97 -9.64 8.07
N GLY A 33 8.96 -10.20 8.74
CA GLY A 33 8.05 -9.43 9.60
C GLY A 33 6.96 -8.68 8.87
N PHE A 34 6.95 -8.69 7.53
CA PHE A 34 5.88 -8.08 6.77
C PHE A 34 4.59 -8.89 6.94
N ALA A 35 3.50 -8.20 7.32
CA ALA A 35 2.22 -8.84 7.59
C ALA A 35 1.23 -8.66 6.45
N TRP A 36 0.91 -7.43 6.10
CA TRP A 36 -0.09 -7.13 5.05
C TRP A 36 0.09 -5.70 4.54
N LEU A 37 -0.56 -5.41 3.42
CA LEU A 37 -0.64 -4.05 2.91
C LEU A 37 -2.08 -3.65 2.65
N THR A 38 -2.32 -2.36 2.62
CA THR A 38 -3.62 -1.80 2.33
C THR A 38 -3.46 -0.51 1.53
N HIS A 39 -4.56 -0.03 0.97
CA HIS A 39 -4.54 1.24 0.25
C HIS A 39 -5.67 2.13 0.72
N GLN A 40 -5.49 3.43 0.49
CA GLN A 40 -6.50 4.45 0.69
C GLN A 40 -6.48 5.36 -0.52
N VAL A 41 -7.64 5.75 -0.99
CA VAL A 41 -7.74 6.66 -2.14
C VAL A 41 -9.06 7.41 -2.09
N ASP A 42 -9.00 8.68 -2.48
CA ASP A 42 -10.18 9.47 -2.82
C ASP A 42 -10.31 9.44 -4.35
N LEU A 43 -11.33 8.76 -4.85
CA LEU A 43 -11.51 8.62 -6.29
C LEU A 43 -11.82 9.95 -6.99
N ASN A 44 -12.20 10.98 -6.25
CA ASN A 44 -12.36 12.33 -6.79
C ASN A 44 -11.02 13.05 -6.97
N ASP A 45 -9.96 12.51 -6.39
CA ASP A 45 -8.60 13.05 -6.48
C ASP A 45 -7.62 11.91 -6.79
N PHE A 46 -7.90 11.20 -7.85
CA PHE A 46 -7.10 10.07 -8.31
C PHE A 46 -6.17 10.51 -9.44
N PRO A 47 -4.91 10.09 -9.46
CA PRO A 47 -4.24 9.21 -8.48
C PRO A 47 -3.50 9.93 -7.35
N ALA A 48 -3.61 11.25 -7.26
CA ALA A 48 -2.80 12.04 -6.32
C ALA A 48 -3.03 11.63 -4.86
N SER A 49 -4.27 11.27 -4.49
CA SER A 49 -4.62 10.90 -3.13
C SER A 49 -4.27 9.47 -2.75
N LEU A 50 -3.79 8.66 -3.72
CA LEU A 50 -3.51 7.24 -3.47
C LEU A 50 -2.38 7.07 -2.45
N ARG A 51 -2.60 6.22 -1.45
CA ARG A 51 -1.60 5.82 -0.45
C ARG A 51 -1.62 4.32 -0.28
N ILE A 52 -0.44 3.74 -0.29
CA ILE A 52 -0.25 2.30 -0.06
C ILE A 52 0.52 2.17 1.24
N THR A 53 -0.07 1.51 2.23
CA THR A 53 0.57 1.30 3.53
C THR A 53 1.00 -0.15 3.69
N TRP A 54 2.28 -0.36 3.92
CA TRP A 54 2.90 -1.65 4.18
C TRP A 54 3.01 -1.83 5.68
N VAL A 55 2.39 -2.88 6.21
CA VAL A 55 2.27 -3.08 7.65
C VAL A 55 3.09 -4.28 8.10
N PHE A 56 3.95 -4.04 9.09
CA PHE A 56 4.76 -5.05 9.75
C PHE A 56 4.10 -5.48 11.06
N THR A 57 4.45 -6.65 11.55
CA THR A 57 3.94 -7.12 12.84
C THR A 57 4.43 -6.22 13.97
N ASP A 58 5.72 -5.89 13.98
CA ASP A 58 6.30 -5.07 15.05
C ASP A 58 7.23 -3.97 14.51
N ASP A 59 7.57 -3.04 15.40
CA ASP A 59 8.41 -1.89 15.07
C ASP A 59 9.84 -2.28 14.77
N THR A 60 10.35 -3.34 15.37
CA THR A 60 11.74 -3.80 15.17
C THR A 60 11.93 -4.28 13.73
N ASP A 61 11.03 -5.12 13.24
CA ASP A 61 11.11 -5.63 11.87
C ASP A 61 10.87 -4.52 10.85
N LYS A 62 9.95 -3.61 11.16
CA LYS A 62 9.73 -2.42 10.32
C LYS A 62 11.01 -1.61 10.19
N ALA A 63 11.64 -1.28 11.32
CA ALA A 63 12.86 -0.48 11.34
C ALA A 63 14.00 -1.16 10.56
N ARG A 64 14.14 -2.48 10.72
CA ARG A 64 15.14 -3.25 10.00
C ARG A 64 14.92 -3.19 8.49
N ALA A 65 13.68 -3.35 8.04
CA ALA A 65 13.34 -3.31 6.62
C ALA A 65 13.60 -1.92 6.03
N LEU A 66 13.25 -0.86 6.77
CA LEU A 66 13.45 0.52 6.29
C LEU A 66 14.92 0.94 6.27
N ALA A 67 15.76 0.30 7.08
CA ALA A 67 17.19 0.58 7.11
C ALA A 67 17.97 -0.18 6.02
N GLY A 68 17.37 -1.19 5.40
CA GLY A 68 18.03 -2.06 4.44
C GLY A 68 17.40 -2.03 3.05
N ALA A 69 17.72 -3.03 2.25
CA ALA A 69 17.28 -3.15 0.87
C ALA A 69 15.77 -3.40 0.72
N ASP A 70 15.09 -3.86 1.77
CA ASP A 70 13.66 -4.18 1.72
C ASP A 70 12.80 -2.96 1.43
N LYS A 71 13.21 -1.76 1.88
CA LYS A 71 12.47 -0.53 1.57
C LYS A 71 12.37 -0.32 0.06
N ALA A 72 13.48 -0.38 -0.63
CA ALA A 72 13.50 -0.22 -2.09
C ALA A 72 12.71 -1.33 -2.78
N ARG A 73 12.78 -2.56 -2.25
CA ARG A 73 12.03 -3.70 -2.79
C ARG A 73 10.52 -3.48 -2.67
N MET A 74 10.04 -3.00 -1.52
CA MET A 74 8.63 -2.71 -1.31
C MET A 74 8.12 -1.61 -2.26
N ILE A 75 8.92 -0.57 -2.44
CA ILE A 75 8.57 0.52 -3.38
C ILE A 75 8.53 -0.02 -4.81
N ALA A 76 9.48 -0.86 -5.19
CA ALA A 76 9.52 -1.47 -6.52
C ALA A 76 8.31 -2.40 -6.76
N LEU A 77 7.96 -3.22 -5.78
CA LEU A 77 6.77 -4.09 -5.86
C LEU A 77 5.50 -3.28 -6.00
N THR A 78 5.40 -2.16 -5.27
CA THR A 78 4.25 -1.26 -5.37
C THR A 78 4.16 -0.66 -6.77
N GLY A 79 5.26 -0.12 -7.27
CA GLY A 79 5.30 0.48 -8.60
C GLY A 79 4.93 -0.52 -9.70
N GLN A 80 5.43 -1.75 -9.61
CA GLN A 80 5.11 -2.79 -10.58
C GLN A 80 3.63 -3.17 -10.52
N ALA A 81 3.07 -3.33 -9.31
CA ALA A 81 1.66 -3.67 -9.16
C ALA A 81 0.76 -2.58 -9.74
N LEU A 82 1.08 -1.31 -9.47
CA LEU A 82 0.30 -0.18 -9.98
C LEU A 82 0.42 -0.10 -11.51
N SER A 83 1.61 -0.27 -12.05
CA SER A 83 1.83 -0.28 -13.50
C SER A 83 1.04 -1.42 -14.17
N ASP A 84 1.07 -2.62 -13.57
CA ASP A 84 0.31 -3.77 -14.08
C ASP A 84 -1.19 -3.50 -14.08
N ALA A 85 -1.68 -2.68 -13.16
CA ALA A 85 -3.07 -2.26 -13.09
C ALA A 85 -3.40 -1.07 -13.99
N GLY A 86 -2.42 -0.54 -14.71
CA GLY A 86 -2.61 0.61 -15.59
C GLY A 86 -2.52 1.96 -14.89
N ILE A 87 -1.93 2.00 -13.70
CA ILE A 87 -1.77 3.23 -12.92
C ILE A 87 -0.30 3.65 -12.94
N GLU A 88 -0.02 4.76 -13.63
CA GLU A 88 1.33 5.31 -13.67
C GLU A 88 1.45 6.49 -12.70
N LEU A 89 2.46 6.43 -11.84
CA LEU A 89 2.76 7.49 -10.88
C LEU A 89 4.16 8.03 -11.17
N ASP A 90 4.31 9.34 -11.10
CA ASP A 90 5.61 9.98 -11.33
C ASP A 90 6.59 9.64 -10.21
N HIS A 91 6.10 9.54 -8.97
CA HIS A 91 6.94 9.29 -7.80
C HIS A 91 6.26 8.28 -6.87
N VAL A 92 6.42 7.00 -7.16
CA VAL A 92 5.81 5.91 -6.40
C VAL A 92 6.11 6.03 -4.91
N ALA A 93 7.36 6.34 -4.56
CA ALA A 93 7.79 6.43 -3.16
C ALA A 93 6.96 7.42 -2.33
N TRP A 94 6.43 8.46 -2.95
CA TRP A 94 5.62 9.47 -2.25
C TRP A 94 4.25 8.93 -1.83
N HIS A 95 3.81 7.83 -2.44
CA HIS A 95 2.52 7.20 -2.17
C HIS A 95 2.64 6.02 -1.22
N VAL A 96 3.85 5.66 -0.80
CA VAL A 96 4.08 4.48 0.04
C VAL A 96 4.30 4.92 1.48
N ARG A 97 3.63 4.21 2.39
CA ARG A 97 3.75 4.40 3.84
C ARG A 97 4.10 3.08 4.49
N PHE A 98 4.72 3.16 5.66
CA PHE A 98 5.11 1.99 6.44
C PHE A 98 4.58 2.14 7.86
N ASP A 99 4.02 1.07 8.41
CA ASP A 99 3.44 1.06 9.73
C ASP A 99 3.60 -0.31 10.37
N SER A 100 3.15 -0.47 11.61
CA SER A 100 3.19 -1.75 12.31
C SER A 100 1.90 -2.00 13.09
N GLU A 101 1.57 -3.27 13.26
CA GLU A 101 0.45 -3.67 14.12
C GLU A 101 0.72 -3.26 15.57
N GLU A 102 1.97 -3.38 16.00
CA GLU A 102 2.39 -2.97 17.34
C GLU A 102 2.11 -1.49 17.60
N ALA A 103 2.47 -0.62 16.67
CA ALA A 103 2.22 0.81 16.79
C ALA A 103 0.72 1.13 16.77
N CYS A 104 -0.04 0.47 15.92
CA CYS A 104 -1.49 0.65 15.87
C CYS A 104 -2.12 0.24 17.20
N TRP A 105 -1.68 -0.88 17.75
CA TRP A 105 -2.18 -1.35 19.03
C TRP A 105 -1.85 -0.37 20.16
N ARG A 106 -0.62 0.12 20.20
CA ARG A 106 -0.14 1.08 21.20
C ARG A 106 -0.91 2.41 21.15
N ASP A 107 -1.09 2.95 19.95
CA ASP A 107 -1.61 4.31 19.76
C ASP A 107 -3.13 4.35 19.58
N HIS A 108 -3.73 3.30 19.03
CA HIS A 108 -5.14 3.27 18.64
C HIS A 108 -5.89 1.99 19.06
N GLY A 109 -5.29 1.17 19.94
CA GLY A 109 -5.94 -0.06 20.41
C GLY A 109 -6.25 -1.06 19.31
N GLY A 110 -5.53 -1.01 18.21
CA GLY A 110 -5.75 -1.88 17.06
C GLY A 110 -6.79 -1.36 16.06
N ASP A 111 -7.29 -0.15 16.25
CA ASP A 111 -8.29 0.45 15.35
C ASP A 111 -7.61 1.10 14.14
N TRP A 112 -7.51 0.35 13.06
CA TRP A 112 -6.88 0.81 11.82
C TRP A 112 -7.68 1.91 11.12
N ASN A 113 -9.00 1.94 11.29
CA ASN A 113 -9.83 3.00 10.71
C ASN A 113 -9.44 4.36 11.29
N ARG A 114 -9.18 4.42 12.59
CA ARG A 114 -8.73 5.65 13.24
C ARG A 114 -7.31 6.01 12.84
N ARG A 115 -6.41 4.99 12.80
CA ARG A 115 -5.00 5.23 12.53
C ARG A 115 -4.75 5.72 11.11
N LEU A 116 -5.49 5.19 10.14
CA LEU A 116 -5.28 5.51 8.73
C LEU A 116 -6.06 6.72 8.23
N ARG A 117 -6.78 7.39 9.09
CA ARG A 117 -7.49 8.63 8.71
C ARG A 117 -6.54 9.71 8.25
#